data_a840c737177b95ffdf67aee15080d8fe
#
_entry.id   a840c737177b95ffdf67aee15080d8fe
#
_cell.length_a   1.000
_cell.length_b   1.000
_cell.length_c   1.000
_cell.angle_alpha   90.00
_cell.angle_beta   90.00
_cell.angle_gamma   90.00
#
_symmetry.space_group_name_H-M   'P 1'
#
loop_
_entity.id
_entity.type
_entity.pdbx_description
1 polymer ?
#
loop_
_entity_poly.entity_id
_entity_poly.type
_entity_poly.pdbx_seq_one_letter_code
_entity_poly.pdbx_strand_id
1 'polypeptide(L)'
;MDRNLLASLLAGLLGISSASALGFVFSANPSAPPPGKPSGDWRLLEPITYENLTVFPVISSNDHDTNAFLTLDEGLASGEVVVREQGSEGMARNRDGRDGIIRPTYSTGASVNQLVLINRSKRPLLLLAGELVSGGKQDRIIGKDRLVPVGAEPLPLDVFCVEHGRWSAGSNFTDAKTIVHPSVREQAALESDQGKVWSAVRAGTTANVEVTTASPAMKVPPPPPAVLAAPTISRTIANDAPTESYQKIYESRTVRGSADNYVGEIQRRFARATSGLKGEHVVGVVVAYGGEVAWSDIFASSDLFHQYWNKLLRSYVVEALARPGYREVASRDDASEFLRNPSGRIQEETEPGVYRWRQINRGRLSLIELDALDPKTLTLHRLLIHRTT
;
A
#
# COMPACT_ATOMS: atom_id res chain seq x y z
N MET A 1 32.48 -40.79 73.67
CA MET A 1 31.71 -42.00 74.05
C MET A 1 30.31 -41.80 73.53
N ASP A 2 30.00 -42.68 72.64
CA ASP A 2 28.66 -43.25 72.37
C ASP A 2 27.49 -42.28 71.95
N ARG A 3 27.05 -42.40 70.75
CA ARG A 3 26.24 -43.42 70.03
C ARG A 3 24.71 -43.09 70.03
N ASN A 4 24.23 -43.11 68.85
CA ASN A 4 22.94 -43.64 68.40
C ASN A 4 21.65 -42.74 68.40
N LEU A 5 21.23 -42.49 67.20
CA LEU A 5 19.97 -42.98 66.55
C LEU A 5 18.64 -42.59 67.23
N LEU A 6 17.80 -41.91 66.56
CA LEU A 6 16.51 -42.46 66.10
C LEU A 6 15.75 -41.49 65.22
N ALA A 7 15.19 -42.08 64.18
CA ALA A 7 14.35 -41.46 63.18
C ALA A 7 12.93 -41.07 63.73
N SER A 8 12.32 -40.03 63.19
CA SER A 8 10.87 -39.94 63.19
C SER A 8 10.37 -39.12 61.97
N LEU A 9 9.56 -39.77 61.21
CA LEU A 9 8.77 -39.27 60.16
C LEU A 9 7.88 -38.08 60.56
N LEU A 10 7.84 -37.03 59.75
CA LEU A 10 6.61 -36.22 59.62
C LEU A 10 6.41 -35.84 58.15
N ALA A 11 5.31 -36.33 57.62
CA ALA A 11 4.77 -35.99 56.31
C ALA A 11 4.35 -34.52 56.28
N GLY A 12 4.86 -33.78 55.32
CA GLY A 12 4.46 -32.42 55.07
C GLY A 12 4.12 -32.23 53.60
N LEU A 13 2.89 -31.84 53.36
CA LEU A 13 2.22 -31.66 52.07
C LEU A 13 3.10 -30.99 50.99
N LEU A 14 3.25 -31.68 49.88
CA LEU A 14 3.70 -31.13 48.60
C LEU A 14 2.58 -30.25 47.99
N GLY A 15 2.76 -28.94 48.05
CA GLY A 15 2.06 -27.97 47.23
C GLY A 15 2.63 -28.02 45.83
N ILE A 16 1.87 -28.59 44.89
CA ILE A 16 2.19 -28.58 43.44
C ILE A 16 1.88 -27.18 42.92
N SER A 17 2.90 -26.33 42.81
CA SER A 17 2.84 -25.13 41.99
C SER A 17 3.04 -25.53 40.55
N SER A 18 1.97 -25.58 39.78
CA SER A 18 1.99 -25.70 38.33
C SER A 18 2.51 -24.40 37.71
N ALA A 19 3.80 -24.32 37.53
CA ALA A 19 4.41 -23.32 36.66
C ALA A 19 4.10 -23.72 35.21
N SER A 20 3.17 -23.03 34.59
CA SER A 20 2.94 -23.11 33.14
C SER A 20 4.14 -22.54 32.43
N ALA A 21 5.06 -23.42 32.02
CA ALA A 21 6.13 -23.08 31.11
C ALA A 21 5.51 -22.81 29.73
N LEU A 22 5.37 -21.54 29.38
CA LEU A 22 5.18 -21.11 28.00
C LEU A 22 6.45 -21.50 27.22
N GLY A 23 6.40 -22.67 26.59
CA GLY A 23 7.43 -23.11 25.69
C GLY A 23 7.43 -22.25 24.43
N PHE A 24 8.37 -21.31 24.37
CA PHE A 24 8.75 -20.72 23.09
C PHE A 24 9.42 -21.83 22.26
N VAL A 25 8.65 -22.36 21.32
CA VAL A 25 9.22 -23.24 20.29
C VAL A 25 9.99 -22.32 19.33
N PHE A 26 11.29 -22.22 19.53
CA PHE A 26 12.19 -21.73 18.49
C PHE A 26 12.17 -22.76 17.36
N SER A 27 11.35 -22.50 16.35
CA SER A 27 11.41 -23.27 15.11
C SER A 27 12.79 -23.01 14.48
N ALA A 28 13.60 -24.03 14.43
CA ALA A 28 14.86 -23.99 13.70
C ALA A 28 14.57 -23.54 12.27
N ASN A 29 15.31 -22.53 11.79
CA ASN A 29 15.24 -22.07 10.41
C ASN A 29 15.35 -23.27 9.46
N PRO A 30 14.30 -23.60 8.70
CA PRO A 30 14.50 -24.49 7.57
C PRO A 30 15.47 -23.78 6.61
N SER A 31 16.49 -24.50 6.16
CA SER A 31 17.41 -24.07 5.12
C SER A 31 16.62 -23.40 4.01
N ALA A 32 16.99 -22.17 3.64
CA ALA A 32 16.30 -21.41 2.61
C ALA A 32 16.10 -22.31 1.38
N PRO A 33 14.89 -22.52 0.90
CA PRO A 33 14.70 -23.25 -0.35
C PRO A 33 15.49 -22.55 -1.46
N PRO A 34 16.02 -23.29 -2.45
CA PRO A 34 16.71 -22.70 -3.57
C PRO A 34 15.82 -21.61 -4.21
N PRO A 35 16.40 -20.57 -4.84
CA PRO A 35 15.64 -19.47 -5.43
C PRO A 35 14.56 -20.06 -6.32
N GLY A 36 13.31 -19.91 -5.88
CA GLY A 36 12.14 -20.48 -6.51
C GLY A 36 11.98 -19.91 -7.92
N LYS A 37 11.47 -20.73 -8.84
CA LYS A 37 10.92 -20.25 -10.11
C LYS A 37 9.96 -19.09 -9.81
N PRO A 38 9.80 -18.11 -10.73
CA PRO A 38 8.75 -17.09 -10.60
C PRO A 38 7.45 -17.77 -10.18
N SER A 39 6.77 -17.25 -9.17
CA SER A 39 5.55 -17.88 -8.59
C SER A 39 4.32 -17.71 -9.49
N GLY A 40 4.49 -17.73 -10.80
CA GLY A 40 3.43 -17.65 -11.79
C GLY A 40 4.00 -17.80 -13.18
N ASP A 41 3.15 -18.13 -14.17
CA ASP A 41 3.48 -18.16 -15.59
C ASP A 41 3.59 -16.74 -16.15
N TRP A 42 4.34 -15.85 -15.44
CA TRP A 42 4.52 -14.47 -15.85
C TRP A 42 5.69 -14.30 -16.78
N ARG A 43 5.49 -13.47 -17.78
CA ARG A 43 6.52 -13.04 -18.71
C ARG A 43 6.52 -11.50 -18.80
N LEU A 44 7.70 -10.91 -18.86
CA LEU A 44 7.84 -9.47 -19.07
C LEU A 44 7.88 -9.17 -20.58
N LEU A 45 7.16 -8.15 -20.99
CA LEU A 45 7.36 -7.53 -22.30
C LEU A 45 8.58 -6.60 -22.31
N GLU A 46 8.93 -6.08 -23.48
CA GLU A 46 10.00 -5.11 -23.63
C GLU A 46 9.71 -3.84 -22.80
N PRO A 47 10.75 -3.20 -22.25
CA PRO A 47 10.60 -2.01 -21.43
C PRO A 47 10.00 -0.84 -22.21
N ILE A 48 9.13 -0.13 -21.57
CA ILE A 48 8.53 1.13 -22.04
C ILE A 48 9.13 2.25 -21.19
N THR A 49 10.06 3.00 -21.77
CA THR A 49 10.79 4.04 -21.05
C THR A 49 10.38 5.42 -21.54
N TYR A 50 10.14 6.32 -20.61
CA TYR A 50 10.01 7.75 -20.85
C TYR A 50 10.71 8.53 -19.74
N GLU A 51 11.69 9.37 -20.11
CA GLU A 51 12.58 10.08 -19.20
C GLU A 51 13.24 9.11 -18.18
N ASN A 52 13.00 9.29 -16.87
CA ASN A 52 13.52 8.44 -15.80
C ASN A 52 12.57 7.31 -15.37
N LEU A 53 11.43 7.13 -16.03
CA LEU A 53 10.45 6.09 -15.72
C LEU A 53 10.53 4.96 -16.75
N THR A 54 10.72 3.74 -16.28
CA THR A 54 10.62 2.52 -17.10
C THR A 54 9.53 1.63 -16.54
N VAL A 55 8.64 1.16 -17.43
CA VAL A 55 7.54 0.24 -17.12
C VAL A 55 7.69 -1.01 -17.95
N PHE A 56 7.70 -2.17 -17.30
CA PHE A 56 7.68 -3.48 -17.93
C PHE A 56 6.29 -4.08 -17.77
N PRO A 57 5.49 -4.24 -18.85
CA PRO A 57 4.23 -4.96 -18.73
C PRO A 57 4.47 -6.43 -18.35
N VAL A 58 3.72 -6.90 -17.37
CA VAL A 58 3.70 -8.30 -16.94
C VAL A 58 2.52 -8.98 -17.60
N ILE A 59 2.78 -10.04 -18.34
CA ILE A 59 1.74 -10.83 -19.02
C ILE A 59 1.67 -12.24 -18.47
N SER A 60 0.48 -12.84 -18.54
CA SER A 60 0.20 -14.21 -18.13
C SER A 60 -0.73 -14.88 -19.13
N SER A 61 -0.57 -16.19 -19.33
CA SER A 61 -1.56 -17.03 -20.00
C SER A 61 -2.76 -17.36 -19.11
N ASN A 62 -2.62 -17.19 -17.79
CA ASN A 62 -3.69 -17.35 -16.83
C ASN A 62 -4.38 -15.99 -16.62
N ASP A 63 -5.69 -15.97 -16.86
CA ASP A 63 -6.56 -14.81 -16.59
C ASP A 63 -7.77 -15.30 -15.79
N HIS A 64 -7.79 -14.95 -14.51
CA HIS A 64 -8.83 -15.42 -13.61
C HIS A 64 -10.05 -14.50 -13.70
N ASP A 65 -11.26 -15.08 -13.53
CA ASP A 65 -12.47 -14.27 -13.37
C ASP A 65 -12.46 -13.58 -12.00
N THR A 66 -12.38 -12.26 -12.02
CA THR A 66 -12.39 -11.39 -10.83
C THR A 66 -13.63 -10.50 -10.74
N ASN A 67 -14.64 -10.71 -11.60
CA ASN A 67 -15.89 -9.95 -11.58
C ASN A 67 -16.68 -10.13 -10.27
N ALA A 68 -16.39 -11.18 -9.52
CA ALA A 68 -16.95 -11.40 -8.19
C ALA A 68 -16.46 -10.39 -7.14
N PHE A 69 -15.39 -9.65 -7.40
CA PHE A 69 -14.82 -8.66 -6.47
C PHE A 69 -15.22 -7.25 -6.87
N LEU A 70 -15.48 -6.41 -5.88
CA LEU A 70 -15.78 -4.99 -6.03
C LEU A 70 -14.50 -4.18 -5.76
N THR A 71 -14.22 -3.17 -6.55
CA THR A 71 -13.17 -2.20 -6.23
C THR A 71 -13.71 -1.06 -5.36
N LEU A 72 -12.81 -0.35 -4.66
CA LEU A 72 -13.20 0.81 -3.84
C LEU A 72 -13.89 1.89 -4.70
N ASP A 73 -13.35 2.15 -5.90
CA ASP A 73 -13.88 3.14 -6.83
C ASP A 73 -15.32 2.81 -7.26
N GLU A 74 -15.57 1.55 -7.63
CA GLU A 74 -16.91 1.09 -8.01
C GLU A 74 -17.89 1.17 -6.84
N GLY A 75 -17.47 0.70 -5.67
CA GLY A 75 -18.31 0.64 -4.48
C GLY A 75 -18.73 2.02 -3.97
N LEU A 76 -17.80 2.97 -3.96
CA LEU A 76 -18.09 4.37 -3.57
C LEU A 76 -18.94 5.08 -4.63
N ALA A 77 -18.65 4.87 -5.93
CA ALA A 77 -19.42 5.46 -7.02
C ALA A 77 -20.87 4.96 -7.08
N SER A 78 -21.10 3.67 -6.81
CA SER A 78 -22.46 3.09 -6.75
C SER A 78 -23.20 3.38 -5.45
N GLY A 79 -22.49 3.84 -4.39
CA GLY A 79 -23.05 4.02 -3.05
C GLY A 79 -23.26 2.71 -2.28
N GLU A 80 -22.81 1.58 -2.84
CA GLU A 80 -22.85 0.28 -2.16
C GLU A 80 -21.80 0.18 -1.05
N VAL A 81 -20.72 0.96 -1.16
CA VAL A 81 -19.71 1.11 -0.12
C VAL A 81 -19.81 2.50 0.50
N VAL A 82 -19.76 2.54 1.82
CA VAL A 82 -19.77 3.80 2.58
C VAL A 82 -18.57 3.83 3.50
N VAL A 83 -17.80 4.91 3.42
CA VAL A 83 -16.68 5.19 4.33
C VAL A 83 -17.00 6.44 5.15
N ARG A 84 -16.84 6.36 6.47
CA ARG A 84 -17.19 7.43 7.43
C ARG A 84 -16.15 7.57 8.52
N GLU A 85 -16.13 8.76 9.14
CA GLU A 85 -15.39 8.95 10.40
C GLU A 85 -15.97 8.06 11.50
N GLN A 86 -15.09 7.43 12.28
CA GLN A 86 -15.51 6.66 13.46
C GLN A 86 -16.20 7.58 14.49
N GLY A 87 -17.32 7.13 15.03
CA GLY A 87 -18.11 7.91 16.01
C GLY A 87 -19.10 8.90 15.40
N SER A 88 -19.20 8.99 14.07
CA SER A 88 -20.25 9.77 13.40
C SER A 88 -21.62 9.09 13.44
N GLU A 89 -21.71 7.84 13.87
CA GLU A 89 -22.98 7.08 13.97
C GLU A 89 -23.87 7.51 15.14
N GLY A 90 -23.40 8.35 16.05
CA GLY A 90 -24.12 8.82 17.24
C GLY A 90 -25.21 9.87 17.00
N MET A 91 -25.54 10.23 15.77
CA MET A 91 -26.73 11.04 15.44
C MET A 91 -27.91 10.19 14.94
N ALA A 92 -28.13 9.02 15.52
CA ALA A 92 -29.48 8.47 15.53
C ALA A 92 -30.32 9.44 16.38
N ARG A 93 -31.28 10.11 15.76
CA ARG A 93 -32.30 10.90 16.43
C ARG A 93 -33.05 10.00 17.39
N ASN A 94 -32.61 9.90 18.62
CA ASN A 94 -33.46 9.41 19.70
C ASN A 94 -34.57 10.43 19.88
N ARG A 95 -35.71 10.14 19.30
CA ARG A 95 -36.95 10.89 19.42
C ARG A 95 -37.71 10.34 20.63
N ASP A 96 -37.07 10.34 21.79
CA ASP A 96 -37.73 10.02 23.02
C ASP A 96 -37.77 11.27 23.90
N GLY A 97 -38.93 11.80 23.81
CA GLY A 97 -39.69 12.68 24.58
C GLY A 97 -39.10 13.44 25.79
N ARG A 98 -39.46 14.64 25.85
CA ARG A 98 -39.85 15.50 26.92
C ARG A 98 -39.02 16.76 27.17
N ASP A 99 -37.78 16.86 26.82
CA ASP A 99 -37.12 18.15 27.00
C ASP A 99 -36.18 18.43 25.81
N GLY A 100 -36.63 19.24 24.86
CA GLY A 100 -35.99 19.58 23.60
C GLY A 100 -34.53 20.10 23.62
N ILE A 101 -33.67 19.56 24.46
CA ILE A 101 -32.27 19.90 24.58
C ILE A 101 -31.46 18.75 24.01
N ILE A 102 -31.03 18.89 22.77
CA ILE A 102 -30.00 18.02 22.15
C ILE A 102 -28.67 18.28 22.85
N ARG A 103 -28.29 17.41 23.77
CA ARG A 103 -26.93 17.40 24.30
C ARG A 103 -26.08 16.56 23.38
N PRO A 104 -25.06 17.13 22.70
CA PRO A 104 -24.10 16.31 21.95
C PRO A 104 -23.29 15.50 22.97
N THR A 105 -23.48 14.18 22.95
CA THR A 105 -22.60 13.30 23.69
C THR A 105 -21.29 13.24 22.91
N TYR A 106 -20.30 14.00 23.32
CA TYR A 106 -18.93 13.86 22.83
C TYR A 106 -18.40 12.53 23.34
N SER A 107 -18.39 11.51 22.49
CA SER A 107 -17.56 10.34 22.70
C SER A 107 -16.10 10.81 22.58
N THR A 108 -15.47 11.01 23.73
CA THR A 108 -14.03 11.30 23.85
C THR A 108 -13.26 10.09 23.39
N GLY A 109 -12.82 10.04 22.13
CA GLY A 109 -12.02 8.96 21.62
C GLY A 109 -12.10 8.70 20.12
N ALA A 110 -12.44 9.70 19.30
CA ALA A 110 -12.27 9.54 17.85
C ALA A 110 -10.78 9.34 17.54
N SER A 111 -10.39 8.09 17.32
CA SER A 111 -9.04 7.77 16.83
C SER A 111 -8.89 8.42 15.45
N VAL A 112 -7.96 9.35 15.33
CA VAL A 112 -7.72 10.12 14.11
C VAL A 112 -7.34 9.21 12.93
N ASN A 113 -6.93 7.98 13.22
CA ASN A 113 -6.44 7.00 12.26
C ASN A 113 -7.42 5.85 11.99
N GLN A 114 -8.68 5.97 12.37
CA GLN A 114 -9.68 4.94 12.11
C GLN A 114 -10.91 5.51 11.43
N LEU A 115 -11.25 4.90 10.31
CA LEU A 115 -12.51 5.09 9.62
C LEU A 115 -13.39 3.85 9.80
N VAL A 116 -14.66 4.00 9.50
CA VAL A 116 -15.60 2.87 9.47
C VAL A 116 -16.04 2.67 8.02
N LEU A 117 -15.91 1.44 7.54
CA LEU A 117 -16.37 1.01 6.23
C LEU A 117 -17.57 0.08 6.36
N ILE A 118 -18.55 0.27 5.50
CA ILE A 118 -19.73 -0.57 5.36
C ILE A 118 -19.80 -1.05 3.92
N ASN A 119 -19.74 -2.36 3.70
CA ASN A 119 -19.96 -2.97 2.40
C ASN A 119 -21.39 -3.51 2.32
N ARG A 120 -22.26 -2.80 1.59
CA ARG A 120 -23.67 -3.19 1.35
C ARG A 120 -23.84 -3.96 0.06
N SER A 121 -22.77 -4.14 -0.71
CA SER A 121 -22.81 -4.84 -1.99
C SER A 121 -22.97 -6.35 -1.80
N LYS A 122 -23.25 -7.04 -2.90
CA LYS A 122 -23.27 -8.52 -2.96
C LYS A 122 -21.90 -9.09 -3.35
N ARG A 123 -20.86 -8.26 -3.41
CA ARG A 123 -19.51 -8.63 -3.79
C ARG A 123 -18.53 -8.31 -2.67
N PRO A 124 -17.55 -9.18 -2.36
CA PRO A 124 -16.45 -8.81 -1.48
C PRO A 124 -15.70 -7.60 -2.06
N LEU A 125 -15.34 -6.64 -1.20
CA LEU A 125 -14.66 -5.41 -1.60
C LEU A 125 -13.15 -5.56 -1.45
N LEU A 126 -12.42 -5.34 -2.53
CA LEU A 126 -10.96 -5.26 -2.54
C LEU A 126 -10.51 -3.84 -2.21
N LEU A 127 -9.67 -3.71 -1.19
CA LEU A 127 -8.97 -2.50 -0.81
C LEU A 127 -7.48 -2.68 -1.04
N LEU A 128 -6.83 -1.69 -1.63
CA LEU A 128 -5.37 -1.67 -1.78
C LEU A 128 -4.73 -0.58 -0.92
N ALA A 129 -3.61 -0.91 -0.32
CA ALA A 129 -2.79 0.06 0.39
C ALA A 129 -2.46 1.26 -0.51
N GLY A 130 -2.63 2.46 0.04
CA GLY A 130 -2.40 3.71 -0.67
C GLY A 130 -3.59 4.25 -1.47
N GLU A 131 -4.73 3.55 -1.56
CA GLU A 131 -5.94 4.14 -2.13
C GLU A 131 -6.41 5.32 -1.31
N LEU A 132 -6.72 6.44 -1.99
CA LEU A 132 -7.08 7.70 -1.36
C LEU A 132 -8.59 7.86 -1.29
N VAL A 133 -9.10 8.11 -0.08
CA VAL A 133 -10.47 8.57 0.14
C VAL A 133 -10.46 10.02 0.59
N SER A 134 -11.26 10.83 -0.09
CA SER A 134 -11.31 12.28 0.12
C SER A 134 -12.57 12.68 0.86
N GLY A 135 -12.43 13.57 1.80
CA GLY A 135 -13.56 14.11 2.58
C GLY A 135 -13.34 14.00 4.08
N GLY A 136 -14.43 13.78 4.80
CA GLY A 136 -14.37 13.72 6.27
C GLY A 136 -13.68 14.93 6.87
N LYS A 137 -12.98 14.72 7.96
CA LYS A 137 -12.18 15.78 8.63
C LYS A 137 -10.90 16.09 7.85
N GLN A 138 -10.31 15.07 7.25
CA GLN A 138 -9.07 15.12 6.46
C GLN A 138 -9.06 13.97 5.46
N ASP A 139 -8.34 14.12 4.35
CA ASP A 139 -8.12 13.04 3.41
C ASP A 139 -7.31 11.89 4.05
N ARG A 140 -7.64 10.66 3.66
CA ARG A 140 -7.04 9.44 4.19
C ARG A 140 -6.60 8.51 3.08
N ILE A 141 -5.58 7.71 3.36
CA ILE A 141 -5.21 6.55 2.53
C ILE A 141 -5.44 5.26 3.29
N ILE A 142 -5.83 4.23 2.55
CA ILE A 142 -5.91 2.87 3.06
C ILE A 142 -4.50 2.39 3.42
N GLY A 143 -4.36 1.86 4.64
CA GLY A 143 -3.06 1.45 5.15
C GLY A 143 -2.59 0.09 4.67
N LYS A 144 -3.51 -0.80 4.25
CA LYS A 144 -3.22 -2.21 4.00
C LYS A 144 -4.14 -2.81 2.96
N ASP A 145 -3.60 -3.70 2.13
CA ASP A 145 -4.43 -4.54 1.26
C ASP A 145 -5.36 -5.42 2.09
N ARG A 146 -6.63 -5.40 1.77
CA ARG A 146 -7.65 -6.15 2.51
C ARG A 146 -8.83 -6.53 1.63
N LEU A 147 -9.45 -7.68 1.94
CA LEU A 147 -10.74 -8.06 1.38
C LEU A 147 -11.83 -7.90 2.45
N VAL A 148 -12.85 -7.09 2.16
CA VAL A 148 -14.00 -6.87 3.05
C VAL A 148 -15.15 -7.74 2.58
N PRO A 149 -15.67 -8.66 3.41
CA PRO A 149 -16.72 -9.59 3.00
C PRO A 149 -18.03 -8.88 2.67
N VAL A 150 -18.92 -9.62 1.99
CA VAL A 150 -20.28 -9.21 1.67
C VAL A 150 -21.07 -8.97 2.96
N GLY A 151 -21.83 -7.88 3.02
CA GLY A 151 -22.71 -7.59 4.16
C GLY A 151 -21.97 -7.41 5.48
N ALA A 152 -20.67 -7.10 5.42
CA ALA A 152 -19.90 -6.81 6.63
C ALA A 152 -20.58 -5.70 7.43
N GLU A 153 -20.75 -5.92 8.73
CA GLU A 153 -21.09 -4.86 9.68
C GLU A 153 -20.04 -3.75 9.63
N PRO A 154 -20.32 -2.56 10.16
CA PRO A 154 -19.36 -1.47 10.17
C PRO A 154 -17.98 -1.95 10.63
N LEU A 155 -17.01 -1.96 9.70
CA LEU A 155 -15.66 -2.49 9.90
C LEU A 155 -14.69 -1.35 10.13
N PRO A 156 -13.92 -1.34 11.23
CA PRO A 156 -12.81 -0.40 11.39
C PRO A 156 -11.76 -0.58 10.30
N LEU A 157 -11.33 0.51 9.70
CA LEU A 157 -10.23 0.55 8.74
C LEU A 157 -9.05 1.29 9.33
N ASP A 158 -7.87 0.67 9.21
CA ASP A 158 -6.61 1.35 9.47
C ASP A 158 -6.27 2.25 8.29
N VAL A 159 -6.17 3.53 8.56
CA VAL A 159 -5.91 4.56 7.56
C VAL A 159 -4.86 5.54 8.06
N PHE A 160 -4.22 6.23 7.12
CA PHE A 160 -3.27 7.29 7.41
C PHE A 160 -3.75 8.64 6.87
N CYS A 161 -3.58 9.68 7.67
CA CYS A 161 -3.83 11.04 7.23
C CYS A 161 -2.79 11.46 6.21
N VAL A 162 -3.24 12.02 5.09
CA VAL A 162 -2.35 12.58 4.05
C VAL A 162 -2.62 14.07 3.81
N GLU A 163 -3.32 14.68 4.74
CA GLU A 163 -3.60 16.10 4.76
C GLU A 163 -3.34 16.65 6.17
N HIS A 164 -2.49 17.66 6.26
CA HIS A 164 -2.20 18.33 7.52
C HIS A 164 -2.81 19.74 7.52
N GLY A 165 -3.50 20.08 8.60
CA GLY A 165 -4.00 21.45 8.80
C GLY A 165 -5.46 21.69 8.37
N ARG A 166 -6.12 20.82 7.56
CA ARG A 166 -7.56 20.91 7.34
C ARG A 166 -8.31 20.11 8.42
N TRP A 167 -9.28 20.74 9.02
CA TRP A 167 -10.17 20.11 9.99
C TRP A 167 -11.61 20.55 9.68
N SER A 168 -12.25 19.84 8.74
CA SER A 168 -13.62 20.15 8.32
C SER A 168 -14.66 19.39 9.16
N ALA A 169 -15.90 19.86 9.13
CA ALA A 169 -17.01 19.20 9.82
C ALA A 169 -17.60 17.99 9.05
N GLY A 170 -17.01 17.61 7.91
CA GLY A 170 -17.47 16.48 7.11
C GLY A 170 -17.30 15.13 7.82
N SER A 171 -18.19 14.19 7.52
CA SER A 171 -18.14 12.84 8.09
C SER A 171 -18.08 11.73 7.02
N ASN A 172 -18.41 12.03 5.78
CA ASN A 172 -18.45 11.07 4.68
C ASN A 172 -17.24 11.25 3.77
N PHE A 173 -16.80 10.15 3.18
CA PHE A 173 -15.71 10.10 2.23
C PHE A 173 -16.22 9.71 0.85
N THR A 174 -15.55 10.22 -0.16
CA THR A 174 -15.74 9.87 -1.57
C THR A 174 -14.45 9.33 -2.14
N ASP A 175 -14.56 8.62 -3.26
CA ASP A 175 -13.42 8.16 -4.02
C ASP A 175 -12.67 9.35 -4.64
N ALA A 176 -11.36 9.38 -4.46
CA ALA A 176 -10.47 10.35 -5.10
C ALA A 176 -9.90 9.84 -6.44
N LYS A 177 -10.22 8.59 -6.84
CA LYS A 177 -9.69 7.91 -8.03
C LYS A 177 -8.15 7.95 -8.09
N THR A 178 -7.52 7.86 -6.93
CA THR A 178 -6.09 8.06 -6.76
C THR A 178 -5.51 6.99 -5.85
N ILE A 179 -4.33 6.51 -6.20
CA ILE A 179 -3.42 5.81 -5.32
C ILE A 179 -2.22 6.74 -5.09
N VAL A 180 -1.79 6.88 -3.84
CA VAL A 180 -0.60 7.69 -3.53
C VAL A 180 0.65 7.09 -4.16
N HIS A 181 1.63 7.93 -4.48
CA HIS A 181 2.86 7.49 -5.13
C HIS A 181 3.69 6.55 -4.24
N PRO A 182 4.55 5.69 -4.84
CA PRO A 182 5.29 4.63 -4.17
C PRO A 182 5.92 4.99 -2.84
N SER A 183 6.61 6.12 -2.73
CA SER A 183 7.25 6.54 -1.47
C SER A 183 6.27 6.73 -0.32
N VAL A 184 5.09 7.28 -0.56
CA VAL A 184 4.03 7.42 0.47
C VAL A 184 3.37 6.09 0.74
N ARG A 185 3.09 5.30 -0.32
CA ARG A 185 2.49 3.98 -0.24
C ARG A 185 3.36 2.99 0.54
N GLU A 186 4.70 3.04 0.37
CA GLU A 186 5.67 2.26 1.14
C GLU A 186 5.55 2.51 2.64
N GLN A 187 5.48 3.79 3.06
CA GLN A 187 5.38 4.14 4.48
C GLN A 187 4.06 3.66 5.10
N ALA A 188 2.97 3.71 4.36
CA ALA A 188 1.68 3.19 4.81
C ALA A 188 1.68 1.66 4.88
N ALA A 189 2.07 0.99 3.80
CA ALA A 189 1.94 -0.45 3.64
C ALA A 189 2.93 -1.27 4.48
N LEU A 190 4.16 -0.77 4.67
CA LEU A 190 5.24 -1.51 5.34
C LEU A 190 5.54 -1.02 6.74
N GLU A 191 5.56 0.28 6.95
CA GLU A 191 6.00 0.87 8.20
C GLU A 191 4.83 1.13 9.16
N SER A 192 3.62 1.32 8.61
CA SER A 192 2.39 1.61 9.37
C SER A 192 2.57 2.78 10.37
N ASP A 193 3.34 3.80 9.96
CA ASP A 193 3.73 4.94 10.78
C ASP A 193 3.20 6.26 10.19
N GLN A 194 2.34 6.94 10.93
CA GLN A 194 1.74 8.21 10.50
C GLN A 194 2.78 9.33 10.28
N GLY A 195 3.81 9.37 11.12
CA GLY A 195 4.88 10.38 11.01
C GLY A 195 5.71 10.21 9.73
N LYS A 196 6.01 8.96 9.36
CA LYS A 196 6.72 8.62 8.13
C LYS A 196 5.86 8.93 6.90
N VAL A 197 4.56 8.63 6.94
CA VAL A 197 3.61 8.99 5.87
C VAL A 197 3.62 10.51 5.66
N TRP A 198 3.48 11.31 6.70
CA TRP A 198 3.54 12.77 6.59
C TRP A 198 4.88 13.28 6.08
N SER A 199 5.99 12.66 6.50
CA SER A 199 7.32 13.01 6.02
C SER A 199 7.46 12.74 4.52
N ALA A 200 6.97 11.60 4.03
CA ALA A 200 6.98 11.25 2.61
C ALA A 200 6.07 12.19 1.79
N VAL A 201 4.90 12.56 2.29
CA VAL A 201 4.00 13.54 1.64
C VAL A 201 4.70 14.91 1.51
N ARG A 202 5.34 15.41 2.57
CA ARG A 202 6.06 16.70 2.54
C ARG A 202 7.30 16.69 1.65
N ALA A 203 8.07 15.61 1.71
CA ALA A 203 9.28 15.46 0.90
C ALA A 203 9.00 15.18 -0.58
N GLY A 204 7.80 14.67 -0.90
CA GLY A 204 7.44 14.19 -2.23
C GLY A 204 8.04 12.84 -2.56
N THR A 205 9.06 12.40 -1.84
CA THR A 205 9.72 11.09 -2.03
C THR A 205 10.50 10.70 -0.78
N THR A 206 10.63 9.39 -0.52
CA THR A 206 11.56 8.82 0.46
C THR A 206 12.89 8.43 -0.17
N ALA A 207 13.01 8.48 -1.50
CA ALA A 207 14.28 8.23 -2.16
C ALA A 207 15.32 9.21 -1.63
N ASN A 208 16.43 8.69 -1.11
CA ASN A 208 17.56 9.50 -0.69
C ASN A 208 18.09 10.28 -1.89
N VAL A 209 17.68 11.53 -1.99
CA VAL A 209 18.41 12.48 -2.81
C VAL A 209 19.71 12.71 -2.05
N GLU A 210 20.76 11.94 -2.35
CA GLU A 210 22.10 12.36 -2.01
C GLU A 210 22.31 13.70 -2.71
N VAL A 211 22.01 14.77 -1.98
CA VAL A 211 22.56 16.06 -2.31
C VAL A 211 24.06 15.91 -2.01
N THR A 212 24.77 15.39 -2.99
CA THR A 212 26.21 15.57 -3.02
C THR A 212 26.40 17.07 -3.02
N THR A 213 26.65 17.62 -1.83
CA THR A 213 27.33 18.89 -1.68
C THR A 213 28.72 18.66 -2.28
N ALA A 214 28.78 18.72 -3.61
CA ALA A 214 30.02 18.60 -4.33
C ALA A 214 30.94 19.68 -3.77
N SER A 215 32.03 19.24 -3.17
CA SER A 215 33.18 20.12 -2.91
C SER A 215 33.47 20.96 -4.16
N PRO A 216 33.82 22.25 -4.03
CA PRO A 216 33.88 23.20 -5.15
C PRO A 216 34.99 22.94 -6.17
N ALA A 217 35.55 21.75 -6.26
CA ALA A 217 36.74 21.46 -7.08
C ALA A 217 36.55 20.58 -8.31
N MET A 218 35.36 20.08 -8.60
CA MET A 218 35.12 19.33 -9.86
C MET A 218 34.09 20.05 -10.71
N LYS A 219 34.52 20.44 -11.93
CA LYS A 219 33.62 20.86 -13.02
C LYS A 219 32.77 19.64 -13.44
N VAL A 220 31.72 19.40 -12.70
CA VAL A 220 30.69 18.41 -13.11
C VAL A 220 29.87 19.08 -14.23
N PRO A 221 29.61 18.40 -15.35
CA PRO A 221 28.66 18.90 -16.35
C PRO A 221 27.35 19.27 -15.67
N PRO A 222 26.63 20.31 -16.10
CA PRO A 222 25.34 20.64 -15.52
C PRO A 222 24.43 19.40 -15.55
N PRO A 223 23.77 19.09 -14.43
CA PRO A 223 22.88 17.94 -14.38
C PRO A 223 21.81 18.08 -15.46
N PRO A 224 21.37 16.96 -16.09
CA PRO A 224 20.33 17.01 -17.09
C PRO A 224 19.06 17.65 -16.50
N PRO A 225 18.24 18.33 -17.32
CA PRO A 225 17.07 19.12 -16.86
C PRO A 225 16.11 18.38 -15.92
N ALA A 226 16.03 17.06 -16.02
CA ALA A 226 15.21 16.22 -15.16
C ALA A 226 15.67 16.17 -13.68
N VAL A 227 16.95 16.38 -13.39
CA VAL A 227 17.48 16.43 -12.00
C VAL A 227 16.99 17.66 -11.24
N LEU A 228 16.60 18.71 -11.96
CA LEU A 228 16.05 19.93 -11.36
C LEU A 228 14.56 19.79 -11.00
N ALA A 229 13.88 18.73 -11.47
CA ALA A 229 12.44 18.58 -11.27
C ALA A 229 12.07 18.22 -9.82
N ALA A 230 12.81 17.34 -9.15
CA ALA A 230 12.49 16.86 -7.81
C ALA A 230 12.44 17.98 -6.74
N PRO A 231 13.46 18.87 -6.61
CA PRO A 231 13.36 20.03 -5.73
C PRO A 231 12.25 20.99 -6.11
N THR A 232 11.90 21.05 -7.40
CA THR A 232 10.85 21.94 -7.92
C THR A 232 9.48 21.45 -7.49
N ILE A 233 9.21 20.13 -7.51
CA ILE A 233 7.92 19.58 -7.08
C ILE A 233 7.68 19.82 -5.61
N SER A 234 8.62 19.47 -4.74
CA SER A 234 8.49 19.71 -3.30
C SER A 234 8.34 21.21 -2.99
N ARG A 235 9.06 22.08 -3.68
CA ARG A 235 8.95 23.53 -3.52
C ARG A 235 7.65 24.08 -4.08
N THR A 236 7.17 23.55 -5.21
CA THR A 236 5.89 23.94 -5.81
C THR A 236 4.72 23.53 -4.92
N ILE A 237 4.76 22.31 -4.36
CA ILE A 237 3.74 21.84 -3.40
C ILE A 237 3.73 22.73 -2.16
N ALA A 238 4.89 23.08 -1.62
CA ALA A 238 4.99 23.95 -0.44
C ALA A 238 4.49 25.38 -0.70
N ASN A 239 4.65 25.89 -1.92
CA ASN A 239 4.25 27.26 -2.30
C ASN A 239 2.78 27.36 -2.73
N ASP A 240 2.23 26.33 -3.36
CA ASP A 240 0.88 26.37 -3.94
C ASP A 240 -0.23 26.13 -2.91
N ALA A 241 0.15 25.86 -1.64
CA ALA A 241 -0.83 25.34 -0.71
C ALA A 241 -0.69 25.86 0.72
N PRO A 242 -1.74 26.54 1.26
CA PRO A 242 -1.80 26.87 2.69
C PRO A 242 -2.02 25.65 3.59
N THR A 243 -2.34 24.49 3.04
CA THR A 243 -2.51 23.22 3.76
C THR A 243 -1.67 22.14 3.09
N GLU A 244 -1.03 21.29 3.88
CA GLU A 244 -0.25 20.14 3.41
C GLU A 244 -1.22 19.00 3.05
N SER A 245 -1.85 19.06 1.85
CA SER A 245 -2.72 17.98 1.35
C SER A 245 -2.06 17.24 0.20
N TYR A 246 -2.14 15.91 0.20
CA TYR A 246 -1.65 15.09 -0.89
C TYR A 246 -2.31 15.43 -2.24
N GLN A 247 -3.60 15.76 -2.25
CA GLN A 247 -4.33 16.11 -3.47
C GLN A 247 -3.76 17.33 -4.19
N LYS A 248 -3.10 18.23 -3.48
CA LYS A 248 -2.48 19.43 -4.07
C LYS A 248 -1.34 19.14 -5.01
N ILE A 249 -0.71 17.95 -4.88
CA ILE A 249 0.25 17.47 -5.89
C ILE A 249 -0.42 17.45 -7.27
N TYR A 250 -1.68 17.06 -7.34
CA TYR A 250 -2.46 16.98 -8.58
C TYR A 250 -3.13 18.30 -8.96
N GLU A 251 -3.27 19.26 -8.05
CA GLU A 251 -3.85 20.57 -8.30
C GLU A 251 -2.83 21.57 -8.88
N SER A 252 -1.55 21.41 -8.57
CA SER A 252 -0.49 22.23 -9.14
C SER A 252 -0.46 22.10 -10.67
N ARG A 253 -0.62 23.22 -11.39
CA ARG A 253 -0.62 23.23 -12.86
C ARG A 253 0.68 22.69 -13.44
N THR A 254 1.81 23.00 -12.81
CA THR A 254 3.14 22.57 -13.24
C THR A 254 3.27 21.05 -13.11
N VAL A 255 2.90 20.50 -11.96
CA VAL A 255 2.95 19.05 -11.70
C VAL A 255 1.97 18.33 -12.63
N ARG A 256 0.74 18.83 -12.75
CA ARG A 256 -0.28 18.25 -13.62
C ARG A 256 0.17 18.20 -15.08
N GLY A 257 0.67 19.30 -15.63
CA GLY A 257 1.12 19.34 -17.02
C GLY A 257 2.27 18.36 -17.29
N SER A 258 3.24 18.27 -16.37
CA SER A 258 4.32 17.29 -16.47
C SER A 258 3.80 15.85 -16.34
N ALA A 259 2.92 15.60 -15.37
CA ALA A 259 2.35 14.28 -15.15
C ALA A 259 1.49 13.83 -16.35
N ASP A 260 0.67 14.69 -16.91
CA ASP A 260 -0.18 14.38 -18.07
C ASP A 260 0.65 14.03 -19.33
N ASN A 261 1.80 14.69 -19.53
CA ASN A 261 2.74 14.33 -20.60
C ASN A 261 3.34 12.93 -20.40
N TYR A 262 3.82 12.61 -19.18
CA TYR A 262 4.34 11.29 -18.86
C TYR A 262 3.28 10.20 -19.04
N VAL A 263 2.10 10.40 -18.43
CA VAL A 263 0.98 9.46 -18.50
C VAL A 263 0.60 9.21 -19.96
N GLY A 264 0.42 10.28 -20.75
CA GLY A 264 0.04 10.16 -22.15
C GLY A 264 1.07 9.41 -23.00
N GLU A 265 2.36 9.65 -22.75
CA GLU A 265 3.43 8.98 -23.49
C GLU A 265 3.54 7.50 -23.14
N ILE A 266 3.54 7.17 -21.84
CA ILE A 266 3.58 5.79 -21.38
C ILE A 266 2.33 5.02 -21.85
N GLN A 267 1.13 5.60 -21.72
CA GLN A 267 -0.12 4.95 -22.17
C GLN A 267 -0.11 4.63 -23.66
N ARG A 268 0.33 5.56 -24.52
CA ARG A 268 0.43 5.31 -25.97
C ARG A 268 1.38 4.16 -26.29
N ARG A 269 2.55 4.14 -25.66
CA ARG A 269 3.54 3.08 -25.86
C ARG A 269 3.05 1.75 -25.27
N PHE A 270 2.41 1.78 -24.11
CA PHE A 270 1.84 0.61 -23.45
C PHE A 270 0.75 -0.04 -24.33
N ALA A 271 -0.22 0.74 -24.79
CA ALA A 271 -1.26 0.25 -25.69
C ALA A 271 -0.68 -0.37 -26.97
N ARG A 272 0.37 0.23 -27.55
CA ARG A 272 1.05 -0.32 -28.72
C ARG A 272 1.76 -1.63 -28.41
N ALA A 273 2.48 -1.71 -27.29
CA ALA A 273 3.23 -2.89 -26.90
C ALA A 273 2.33 -4.09 -26.57
N THR A 274 1.09 -3.82 -26.13
CA THR A 274 0.13 -4.85 -25.69
C THR A 274 -0.95 -5.19 -26.73
N SER A 275 -1.04 -4.45 -27.84
CA SER A 275 -2.12 -4.59 -28.83
C SER A 275 -2.11 -5.92 -29.63
N GLY A 276 -1.00 -6.65 -29.63
CA GLY A 276 -0.82 -7.85 -30.43
C GLY A 276 -0.83 -9.17 -29.65
N LEU A 277 -1.16 -9.12 -28.37
CA LEU A 277 -1.15 -10.29 -27.51
C LEU A 277 -2.24 -11.29 -27.92
N LYS A 278 -1.85 -12.57 -28.12
CA LYS A 278 -2.77 -13.66 -28.46
C LYS A 278 -2.72 -14.71 -27.34
N GLY A 279 -3.83 -14.86 -26.62
CA GLY A 279 -3.94 -15.83 -25.52
C GLY A 279 -3.07 -15.50 -24.31
N GLU A 280 -2.55 -14.28 -24.23
CA GLU A 280 -1.85 -13.74 -23.07
C GLU A 280 -2.49 -12.41 -22.68
N HIS A 281 -2.52 -12.13 -21.39
CA HIS A 281 -3.22 -11.02 -20.79
C HIS A 281 -2.27 -10.19 -19.94
N VAL A 282 -2.38 -8.87 -20.01
CA VAL A 282 -1.58 -8.00 -19.14
C VAL A 282 -2.21 -8.01 -17.74
N VAL A 283 -1.48 -8.52 -16.77
CA VAL A 283 -1.96 -8.68 -15.38
C VAL A 283 -1.23 -7.76 -14.40
N GLY A 284 -0.25 -6.99 -14.85
CA GLY A 284 0.50 -6.10 -13.96
C GLY A 284 1.66 -5.40 -14.64
N VAL A 285 2.47 -4.76 -13.83
CA VAL A 285 3.67 -4.05 -14.25
C VAL A 285 4.81 -4.19 -13.24
N VAL A 286 6.05 -4.14 -13.75
CA VAL A 286 7.24 -3.83 -12.96
C VAL A 286 7.68 -2.41 -13.32
N VAL A 287 8.11 -1.63 -12.34
CA VAL A 287 8.46 -0.22 -12.49
C VAL A 287 9.87 0.03 -12.00
N ALA A 288 10.62 0.77 -12.81
CA ALA A 288 11.97 1.21 -12.48
C ALA A 288 12.10 2.73 -12.64
N TYR A 289 12.97 3.31 -11.84
CA TYR A 289 13.30 4.73 -11.85
C TYR A 289 14.81 4.88 -12.03
N GLY A 290 15.23 5.51 -13.12
CA GLY A 290 16.64 5.77 -13.39
C GLY A 290 17.53 4.52 -13.32
N GLY A 291 17.09 3.41 -13.89
CA GLY A 291 17.82 2.14 -13.91
C GLY A 291 17.59 1.23 -12.70
N GLU A 292 17.01 1.71 -11.61
CA GLU A 292 16.70 0.91 -10.42
C GLU A 292 15.27 0.35 -10.48
N VAL A 293 15.12 -0.98 -10.45
CA VAL A 293 13.81 -1.64 -10.32
C VAL A 293 13.33 -1.46 -8.88
N ALA A 294 12.19 -0.79 -8.72
CA ALA A 294 11.73 -0.34 -7.41
C ALA A 294 10.38 -0.92 -6.99
N TRP A 295 9.51 -1.25 -7.96
CA TRP A 295 8.11 -1.51 -7.64
C TRP A 295 7.45 -2.50 -8.61
N SER A 296 6.45 -3.24 -8.15
CA SER A 296 5.61 -4.08 -9.01
C SER A 296 4.24 -4.25 -8.38
N ASP A 297 3.19 -4.05 -9.19
CA ASP A 297 1.81 -4.42 -8.87
C ASP A 297 1.32 -5.46 -9.88
N ILE A 298 0.90 -6.65 -9.41
CA ILE A 298 0.41 -7.76 -10.22
C ILE A 298 -0.93 -8.22 -9.66
N PHE A 299 -1.90 -8.45 -10.54
CA PHE A 299 -3.27 -8.81 -10.21
C PHE A 299 -3.62 -10.20 -10.72
N ALA A 300 -4.70 -10.79 -10.18
CA ALA A 300 -5.22 -12.09 -10.58
C ALA A 300 -5.74 -12.10 -12.02
N SER A 301 -6.15 -10.94 -12.54
CA SER A 301 -6.72 -10.83 -13.87
C SER A 301 -6.33 -9.54 -14.58
N SER A 302 -6.46 -9.58 -15.88
CA SER A 302 -6.33 -8.44 -16.78
C SER A 302 -7.41 -7.38 -16.49
N ASP A 303 -8.65 -7.80 -16.25
CA ASP A 303 -9.75 -6.88 -15.95
C ASP A 303 -9.48 -6.10 -14.66
N LEU A 304 -9.06 -6.79 -13.61
CA LEU A 304 -8.72 -6.15 -12.34
C LEU A 304 -7.51 -5.20 -12.51
N PHE A 305 -6.47 -5.61 -13.23
CA PHE A 305 -5.34 -4.73 -13.56
C PHE A 305 -5.81 -3.46 -14.28
N HIS A 306 -6.67 -3.57 -15.29
CA HIS A 306 -7.13 -2.42 -16.06
C HIS A 306 -7.94 -1.43 -15.22
N GLN A 307 -8.73 -1.90 -14.25
CA GLN A 307 -9.45 -1.03 -13.31
C GLN A 307 -8.50 -0.17 -12.48
N TYR A 308 -7.32 -0.70 -12.13
CA TYR A 308 -6.32 0.02 -11.34
C TYR A 308 -5.28 0.78 -12.18
N TRP A 309 -5.08 0.40 -13.45
CA TRP A 309 -3.96 0.87 -14.26
C TRP A 309 -3.81 2.40 -14.32
N ASN A 310 -4.89 3.12 -14.57
CA ASN A 310 -4.81 4.58 -14.71
C ASN A 310 -4.33 5.27 -13.43
N LYS A 311 -4.82 4.87 -12.27
CA LYS A 311 -4.41 5.45 -10.98
C LYS A 311 -3.02 4.99 -10.57
N LEU A 312 -2.63 3.74 -10.88
CA LEU A 312 -1.28 3.24 -10.65
C LEU A 312 -0.26 3.98 -11.52
N LEU A 313 -0.51 4.11 -12.83
CA LEU A 313 0.39 4.82 -13.72
C LEU A 313 0.61 6.26 -13.25
N ARG A 314 -0.46 6.96 -12.88
CA ARG A 314 -0.37 8.33 -12.37
C ARG A 314 0.45 8.39 -11.08
N SER A 315 0.29 7.44 -10.19
CA SER A 315 1.09 7.26 -8.96
C SER A 315 2.58 7.09 -9.27
N TYR A 316 2.93 6.21 -10.21
CA TYR A 316 4.32 5.99 -10.64
C TYR A 316 4.93 7.22 -11.30
N VAL A 317 4.14 7.96 -12.07
CA VAL A 317 4.60 9.21 -12.70
C VAL A 317 4.90 10.28 -11.66
N VAL A 318 4.05 10.43 -10.63
CA VAL A 318 4.33 11.38 -9.53
C VAL A 318 5.62 11.01 -8.81
N GLU A 319 5.85 9.73 -8.55
CA GLU A 319 7.12 9.25 -7.99
C GLU A 319 8.31 9.60 -8.91
N ALA A 320 8.18 9.36 -10.22
CA ALA A 320 9.24 9.68 -11.18
C ALA A 320 9.57 11.17 -11.20
N LEU A 321 8.56 12.03 -11.10
CA LEU A 321 8.75 13.48 -11.03
C LEU A 321 9.38 13.93 -9.71
N ALA A 322 9.21 13.18 -8.63
CA ALA A 322 9.78 13.47 -7.32
C ALA A 322 11.24 12.93 -7.15
N ARG A 323 11.66 12.00 -8.02
CA ARG A 323 13.00 11.39 -7.98
C ARG A 323 14.00 12.15 -8.86
N PRO A 324 15.32 12.08 -8.55
CA PRO A 324 16.36 12.57 -9.45
C PRO A 324 16.26 11.87 -10.81
N GLY A 325 16.39 12.63 -11.87
CA GLY A 325 16.23 12.14 -13.23
C GLY A 325 17.50 11.51 -13.81
N TYR A 326 17.88 10.32 -13.36
CA TYR A 326 18.86 9.51 -14.06
C TYR A 326 18.18 8.83 -15.26
N ARG A 327 18.79 8.92 -16.45
CA ARG A 327 18.25 8.33 -17.68
C ARG A 327 18.73 6.89 -17.93
N GLU A 328 19.24 6.24 -16.91
CA GLU A 328 19.58 4.84 -16.99
C GLU A 328 18.30 4.01 -17.14
N VAL A 329 18.38 2.95 -17.93
CA VAL A 329 17.25 2.05 -18.17
C VAL A 329 17.54 0.73 -17.50
N ALA A 330 16.64 0.29 -16.62
CA ALA A 330 16.72 -1.03 -16.02
C ALA A 330 16.60 -2.11 -17.09
N SER A 331 17.35 -3.20 -16.93
CA SER A 331 17.26 -4.32 -17.85
C SER A 331 16.02 -5.19 -17.56
N ARG A 332 15.58 -5.97 -18.58
CA ARG A 332 14.52 -6.94 -18.40
C ARG A 332 14.93 -8.07 -17.46
N ASP A 333 16.22 -8.38 -17.39
CA ASP A 333 16.74 -9.41 -16.50
C ASP A 333 16.68 -8.95 -15.04
N ASP A 334 17.01 -7.68 -14.75
CA ASP A 334 16.84 -7.08 -13.41
C ASP A 334 15.37 -7.09 -12.99
N ALA A 335 14.46 -6.73 -13.88
CA ALA A 335 13.03 -6.77 -13.63
C ALA A 335 12.51 -8.20 -13.42
N SER A 336 13.06 -9.19 -14.14
CA SER A 336 12.71 -10.60 -13.97
C SER A 336 13.24 -11.15 -12.65
N GLU A 337 14.45 -10.77 -12.25
CA GLU A 337 15.03 -11.15 -10.95
C GLU A 337 14.20 -10.56 -9.80
N PHE A 338 13.77 -9.30 -9.94
CA PHE A 338 12.93 -8.61 -8.95
C PHE A 338 11.61 -9.35 -8.70
N LEU A 339 11.02 -9.98 -9.72
CA LEU A 339 9.76 -10.73 -9.59
C LEU A 339 9.90 -12.09 -8.87
N ARG A 340 11.12 -12.54 -8.58
CA ARG A 340 11.32 -13.79 -7.85
C ARG A 340 10.85 -13.66 -6.42
N ASN A 341 10.23 -14.74 -5.92
CA ASN A 341 9.77 -14.76 -4.52
C ASN A 341 10.92 -14.59 -3.55
N PRO A 342 10.93 -13.56 -2.71
CA PRO A 342 11.91 -13.48 -1.64
C PRO A 342 11.63 -14.58 -0.61
N SER A 343 12.68 -15.28 -0.20
CA SER A 343 12.63 -16.10 1.03
C SER A 343 13.10 -15.24 2.18
N GLY A 344 12.23 -15.00 3.17
CA GLY A 344 12.54 -14.08 4.26
C GLY A 344 11.61 -14.23 5.47
N ARG A 345 11.61 -13.22 6.34
CA ARG A 345 10.71 -13.18 7.49
C ARG A 345 9.28 -12.96 7.01
N ILE A 346 8.38 -13.84 7.43
CA ILE A 346 6.96 -13.83 7.06
C ILE A 346 6.15 -13.24 8.21
N GLN A 347 5.25 -12.32 7.86
CA GLN A 347 4.12 -11.90 8.68
C GLN A 347 2.85 -12.31 7.94
N GLU A 348 1.89 -12.86 8.65
CA GLU A 348 0.63 -13.34 8.07
C GLU A 348 -0.54 -12.91 8.93
N GLU A 349 -1.62 -12.52 8.28
CA GLU A 349 -2.93 -12.27 8.87
C GLU A 349 -3.97 -13.00 8.05
N THR A 350 -4.85 -13.73 8.71
CA THR A 350 -5.89 -14.51 8.06
C THR A 350 -7.25 -14.20 8.69
N GLU A 351 -8.22 -13.85 7.86
CA GLU A 351 -9.65 -13.86 8.19
C GLU A 351 -10.25 -15.12 7.59
N PRO A 352 -10.60 -16.14 8.42
CA PRO A 352 -10.98 -17.45 7.92
C PRO A 352 -12.15 -17.38 6.93
N GLY A 353 -12.03 -18.05 5.79
CA GLY A 353 -13.05 -18.06 4.73
C GLY A 353 -13.15 -16.77 3.92
N VAL A 354 -12.37 -15.75 4.24
CA VAL A 354 -12.41 -14.46 3.53
C VAL A 354 -11.10 -14.19 2.82
N TYR A 355 -10.03 -13.94 3.56
CA TYR A 355 -8.74 -13.63 2.97
C TYR A 355 -7.56 -14.08 3.84
N ARG A 356 -6.40 -14.14 3.19
CA ARG A 356 -5.10 -14.22 3.81
C ARG A 356 -4.20 -13.13 3.25
N TRP A 357 -3.64 -12.33 4.12
CA TRP A 357 -2.62 -11.35 3.79
C TRP A 357 -1.26 -11.83 4.29
N ARG A 358 -0.24 -11.70 3.45
CA ARG A 358 1.14 -12.08 3.80
C ARG A 358 2.10 -10.98 3.42
N GLN A 359 3.08 -10.74 4.28
CA GLN A 359 4.23 -9.89 3.98
C GLN A 359 5.51 -10.68 4.21
N ILE A 360 6.38 -10.69 3.22
CA ILE A 360 7.67 -11.38 3.25
C ILE A 360 8.77 -10.33 3.07
N ASN A 361 9.68 -10.25 4.04
CA ASN A 361 10.76 -9.26 4.03
C ASN A 361 12.12 -9.95 3.92
N ARG A 362 12.94 -9.50 2.95
CA ARG A 362 14.33 -9.94 2.76
C ARG A 362 15.23 -8.76 2.42
N GLY A 363 16.03 -8.31 3.36
CA GLY A 363 16.86 -7.10 3.16
C GLY A 363 15.98 -5.91 2.80
N ARG A 364 16.27 -5.30 1.64
CA ARG A 364 15.47 -4.19 1.10
C ARG A 364 14.24 -4.62 0.30
N LEU A 365 14.08 -5.91 0.01
CA LEU A 365 12.93 -6.41 -0.75
C LEU A 365 11.80 -6.80 0.18
N SER A 366 10.61 -6.30 -0.09
CA SER A 366 9.35 -6.67 0.56
C SER A 366 8.34 -7.15 -0.46
N LEU A 367 7.70 -8.27 -0.18
CA LEU A 367 6.57 -8.79 -0.95
C LEU A 367 5.34 -8.77 -0.05
N ILE A 368 4.25 -8.22 -0.55
CA ILE A 368 2.90 -8.31 0.03
C ILE A 368 2.03 -9.11 -0.92
N GLU A 369 1.26 -10.06 -0.38
CA GLU A 369 0.28 -10.84 -1.13
C GLU A 369 -1.06 -10.83 -0.40
N LEU A 370 -2.13 -10.62 -1.15
CA LEU A 370 -3.50 -10.74 -0.69
C LEU A 370 -4.19 -11.89 -1.44
N ASP A 371 -4.51 -12.93 -0.71
CA ASP A 371 -5.24 -14.09 -1.23
C ASP A 371 -6.72 -14.01 -0.79
N ALA A 372 -7.67 -14.13 -1.72
CA ALA A 372 -9.03 -14.55 -1.40
C ALA A 372 -9.03 -16.05 -1.06
N LEU A 373 -9.85 -16.48 -0.09
CA LEU A 373 -9.90 -17.88 0.34
C LEU A 373 -11.15 -18.62 -0.12
N ASP A 374 -12.20 -17.90 -0.50
CA ASP A 374 -13.47 -18.46 -0.97
C ASP A 374 -13.74 -18.03 -2.43
N PRO A 375 -14.24 -18.91 -3.32
CA PRO A 375 -14.49 -20.37 -3.16
C PRO A 375 -13.22 -21.22 -3.23
N LYS A 376 -12.12 -20.67 -3.67
CA LYS A 376 -10.78 -21.28 -3.68
C LYS A 376 -9.72 -20.22 -3.51
N THR A 377 -8.57 -20.58 -2.99
CA THR A 377 -7.47 -19.64 -2.82
C THR A 377 -7.07 -19.04 -4.17
N LEU A 378 -7.13 -17.70 -4.25
CA LEU A 378 -6.74 -16.91 -5.40
C LEU A 378 -5.96 -15.69 -4.93
N THR A 379 -4.73 -15.54 -5.36
CA THR A 379 -3.95 -14.33 -5.10
C THR A 379 -4.50 -13.18 -5.94
N LEU A 380 -5.23 -12.26 -5.30
CA LEU A 380 -5.88 -11.12 -5.95
C LEU A 380 -4.89 -10.02 -6.31
N HIS A 381 -3.97 -9.74 -5.42
CA HIS A 381 -2.96 -8.70 -5.59
C HIS A 381 -1.62 -9.14 -5.00
N ARG A 382 -0.56 -8.78 -5.72
CA ARG A 382 0.82 -9.00 -5.33
C ARG A 382 1.62 -7.73 -5.55
N LEU A 383 2.20 -7.23 -4.49
CA LEU A 383 2.97 -6.00 -4.44
C LEU A 383 4.40 -6.30 -4.03
N LEU A 384 5.37 -5.97 -4.89
CA LEU A 384 6.78 -6.02 -4.53
C LEU A 384 7.34 -4.60 -4.44
N ILE A 385 8.16 -4.40 -3.41
CA ILE A 385 8.77 -3.11 -3.09
C ILE A 385 10.25 -3.30 -2.85
N HIS A 386 11.08 -2.55 -3.57
CA HIS A 386 12.46 -2.34 -3.19
C HIS A 386 12.53 -1.10 -2.31
N ARG A 387 12.68 -1.30 -1.01
CA ARG A 387 12.67 -0.21 -0.02
C ARG A 387 13.76 0.80 -0.31
N THR A 388 13.45 2.05 -0.15
CA THR A 388 14.39 3.17 -0.34
C THR A 388 15.36 3.34 0.82
N THR A 389 15.18 2.64 1.94
CA THR A 389 16.21 2.30 3.00
C THR A 389 15.55 1.77 4.23
#